data_c1a73acf5a3518c5fd4d493aa21ce700
#
_entry.id   c1a73acf5a3518c5fd4d493aa21ce700
#
_cell.length_a   1.000
_cell.length_b   1.000
_cell.length_c   1.000
_cell.angle_alpha   90.00
_cell.angle_beta   90.00
_cell.angle_gamma   90.00
#
_symmetry.space_group_name_H-M   'P 1'
#
loop_
_entity.id
_entity.type
_entity.pdbx_description
1 polymer ?
#
loop_
_entity_poly.entity_id
_entity_poly.type
_entity_poly.pdbx_seq_one_letter_code
_entity_poly.pdbx_strand_id
1 'polypeptide(L)'
;ALEHLLFPLCSAMYLVTLLGNAAIVAVSVLDAHLHTPMYFFLGNLSILDICFTSSFVPLMLVHLLSVQKTISFIGCAIQMCLGLSTGSTECVLLAVMAYDRYLAICQPLRYPVLMSHRLCLLLAGAAWVLCLLKSVAETVIAMRLPFCGHHVVSHFSCEILAVLKLACSDTSVNEGFLLVGAILLLPLPLAAREIPRGFSRS
;
A
#
# COMPACT_ATOMS: atom_id res chain seq x y z
N ALA A 1 27.49 -12.43 11.17
CA ALA A 1 26.83 -13.75 11.29
C ALA A 1 25.30 -13.64 11.09
N LEU A 2 24.62 -12.67 11.75
CA LEU A 2 23.16 -12.51 11.64
C LEU A 2 22.73 -12.09 10.23
N GLU A 3 23.46 -11.18 9.57
CA GLU A 3 23.15 -10.69 8.22
C GLU A 3 23.18 -11.81 7.17
N HIS A 4 24.15 -12.76 7.29
CA HIS A 4 24.24 -13.92 6.41
C HIS A 4 23.10 -14.94 6.59
N LEU A 5 22.46 -14.96 7.77
CA LEU A 5 21.27 -15.79 8.00
C LEU A 5 20.00 -15.09 7.52
N LEU A 6 19.92 -13.78 7.72
CA LEU A 6 18.76 -12.98 7.29
C LEU A 6 18.63 -12.88 5.76
N PHE A 7 19.73 -12.81 5.04
CA PHE A 7 19.73 -12.69 3.59
C PHE A 7 18.96 -13.84 2.88
N PRO A 8 19.28 -15.14 3.10
CA PRO A 8 18.53 -16.21 2.45
C PRO A 8 17.08 -16.28 2.91
N LEU A 9 16.79 -15.98 4.18
CA LEU A 9 15.44 -15.96 4.71
C LEU A 9 14.60 -14.87 4.03
N CYS A 10 15.09 -13.62 3.99
CA CYS A 10 14.39 -12.51 3.34
C CYS A 10 14.24 -12.73 1.83
N SER A 11 15.26 -13.33 1.17
CA SER A 11 15.20 -13.68 -0.25
C SER A 11 14.14 -14.74 -0.51
N ALA A 12 14.06 -15.78 0.32
CA ALA A 12 13.03 -16.82 0.20
C ALA A 12 11.62 -16.25 0.39
N MET A 13 11.43 -15.41 1.43
CA MET A 13 10.14 -14.74 1.68
C MET A 13 9.74 -13.85 0.50
N TYR A 14 10.67 -13.09 -0.06
CA TYR A 14 10.42 -12.24 -1.22
C TYR A 14 9.99 -13.05 -2.45
N LEU A 15 10.69 -14.16 -2.74
CA LEU A 15 10.32 -15.06 -3.85
C LEU A 15 8.92 -15.67 -3.65
N VAL A 16 8.59 -16.12 -2.43
CA VAL A 16 7.27 -16.65 -2.11
C VAL A 16 6.19 -15.58 -2.31
N THR A 17 6.45 -14.35 -1.88
CA THR A 17 5.52 -13.22 -2.08
C THR A 17 5.30 -12.94 -3.56
N LEU A 18 6.38 -12.86 -4.36
CA LEU A 18 6.27 -12.61 -5.80
C LEU A 18 5.51 -13.73 -6.52
N LEU A 19 5.88 -15.00 -6.26
CA LEU A 19 5.26 -16.15 -6.91
C LEU A 19 3.79 -16.30 -6.50
N GLY A 20 3.48 -16.14 -5.22
CA GLY A 20 2.11 -16.24 -4.71
C GLY A 20 1.21 -15.16 -5.30
N ASN A 21 1.63 -13.90 -5.26
CA ASN A 21 0.85 -12.79 -5.81
C ASN A 21 0.76 -12.87 -7.35
N ALA A 22 1.84 -13.25 -8.06
CA ALA A 22 1.78 -13.46 -9.49
C ALA A 22 0.81 -14.59 -9.87
N ALA A 23 0.76 -15.67 -9.10
CA ALA A 23 -0.21 -16.75 -9.30
C ALA A 23 -1.66 -16.27 -9.11
N ILE A 24 -1.93 -15.46 -8.06
CA ILE A 24 -3.26 -14.88 -7.84
C ILE A 24 -3.67 -14.01 -9.03
N VAL A 25 -2.79 -13.13 -9.49
CA VAL A 25 -3.06 -12.29 -10.66
C VAL A 25 -3.32 -13.14 -11.89
N ALA A 26 -2.46 -14.13 -12.17
CA ALA A 26 -2.61 -15.00 -13.32
C ALA A 26 -3.94 -15.76 -13.31
N VAL A 27 -4.30 -16.37 -12.18
CA VAL A 27 -5.55 -17.12 -12.04
C VAL A 27 -6.77 -16.20 -12.15
N SER A 28 -6.74 -15.02 -11.54
CA SER A 28 -7.84 -14.04 -11.60
C SER A 28 -8.10 -13.50 -13.00
N VAL A 29 -7.10 -13.52 -13.90
CA VAL A 29 -7.22 -13.07 -15.29
C VAL A 29 -7.59 -14.22 -16.23
N LEU A 30 -6.99 -15.40 -16.02
CA LEU A 30 -7.10 -16.53 -16.96
C LEU A 30 -8.38 -17.37 -16.75
N ASP A 31 -8.87 -17.45 -15.53
CA ASP A 31 -10.07 -18.27 -15.22
C ASP A 31 -11.33 -17.41 -15.28
N ALA A 32 -12.16 -17.68 -16.31
CA ALA A 32 -13.44 -17.00 -16.51
C ALA A 32 -14.43 -17.17 -15.34
N HIS A 33 -14.35 -18.26 -14.56
CA HIS A 33 -15.17 -18.47 -13.38
C HIS A 33 -14.84 -17.50 -12.24
N LEU A 34 -13.63 -16.91 -12.25
CA LEU A 34 -13.16 -15.95 -11.26
C LEU A 34 -13.34 -14.49 -11.69
N HIS A 35 -14.04 -14.21 -12.78
CA HIS A 35 -14.33 -12.85 -13.23
C HIS A 35 -15.44 -12.20 -12.38
N THR A 36 -15.25 -12.16 -11.07
CA THR A 36 -16.13 -11.48 -10.12
C THR A 36 -15.45 -10.24 -9.54
N PRO A 37 -16.21 -9.24 -9.05
CA PRO A 37 -15.65 -8.04 -8.43
C PRO A 37 -14.61 -8.35 -7.35
N MET A 38 -14.85 -9.36 -6.52
CA MET A 38 -13.93 -9.74 -5.46
C MET A 38 -12.55 -10.16 -5.98
N TYR A 39 -12.50 -11.06 -6.97
CA TYR A 39 -11.21 -11.51 -7.53
C TYR A 39 -10.51 -10.42 -8.34
N PHE A 40 -11.27 -9.52 -8.95
CA PHE A 40 -10.71 -8.33 -9.58
C PHE A 40 -9.97 -7.45 -8.57
N PHE A 41 -10.57 -7.14 -7.41
CA PHE A 41 -9.91 -6.36 -6.35
C PHE A 41 -8.77 -7.15 -5.69
N LEU A 42 -8.91 -8.46 -5.52
CA LEU A 42 -7.84 -9.31 -5.00
C LEU A 42 -6.61 -9.30 -5.91
N GLY A 43 -6.80 -9.35 -7.24
CA GLY A 43 -5.74 -9.19 -8.22
C GLY A 43 -5.04 -7.83 -8.12
N ASN A 44 -5.80 -6.74 -7.90
CA ASN A 44 -5.24 -5.41 -7.65
C ASN A 44 -4.40 -5.36 -6.36
N LEU A 45 -4.86 -5.97 -5.27
CA LEU A 45 -4.08 -6.09 -4.03
C LEU A 45 -2.78 -6.87 -4.26
N SER A 46 -2.84 -7.97 -5.00
CA SER A 46 -1.64 -8.76 -5.33
C SER A 46 -0.62 -7.95 -6.16
N ILE A 47 -1.08 -7.08 -7.07
CA ILE A 47 -0.20 -6.16 -7.79
C ILE A 47 0.43 -5.14 -6.84
N LEU A 48 -0.35 -4.59 -5.88
CA LEU A 48 0.17 -3.68 -4.85
C LEU A 48 1.25 -4.35 -4.00
N ASP A 49 1.04 -5.59 -3.56
CA ASP A 49 2.02 -6.35 -2.79
C ASP A 49 3.33 -6.56 -3.56
N ILE A 50 3.24 -6.89 -4.85
CA ILE A 50 4.42 -7.00 -5.73
C ILE A 50 5.14 -5.65 -5.83
N CYS A 51 4.41 -4.55 -6.07
CA CYS A 51 4.98 -3.21 -6.18
C CYS A 51 5.64 -2.78 -4.86
N PHE A 52 4.96 -2.95 -3.73
CA PHE A 52 5.46 -2.61 -2.42
C PHE A 52 6.74 -3.39 -2.09
N THR A 53 6.68 -4.72 -2.12
CA THR A 53 7.82 -5.56 -1.78
C THR A 53 9.01 -5.34 -2.71
N SER A 54 8.77 -5.12 -4.01
CA SER A 54 9.83 -4.86 -4.99
C SER A 54 10.47 -3.47 -4.85
N SER A 55 9.82 -2.52 -4.18
CA SER A 55 10.40 -1.21 -3.89
C SER A 55 11.31 -1.21 -2.65
N PHE A 56 11.12 -2.14 -1.71
CA PHE A 56 11.85 -2.19 -0.44
C PHE A 56 12.86 -3.33 -0.36
N VAL A 57 12.44 -4.55 -0.70
CA VAL A 57 13.22 -5.76 -0.42
C VAL A 57 14.53 -5.85 -1.20
N PRO A 58 14.62 -5.52 -2.51
CA PRO A 58 15.88 -5.62 -3.24
C PRO A 58 16.97 -4.73 -2.65
N LEU A 59 16.65 -3.49 -2.28
CA LEU A 59 17.61 -2.58 -1.67
C LEU A 59 18.02 -3.08 -0.27
N MET A 60 17.08 -3.58 0.51
CA MET A 60 17.36 -4.17 1.82
C MET A 60 18.32 -5.37 1.70
N LEU A 61 18.12 -6.25 0.71
CA LEU A 61 19.00 -7.40 0.46
C LEU A 61 20.41 -6.96 0.07
N VAL A 62 20.52 -5.92 -0.78
CA VAL A 62 21.83 -5.34 -1.12
C VAL A 62 22.51 -4.78 0.12
N HIS A 63 21.80 -4.08 0.99
CA HIS A 63 22.34 -3.51 2.23
C HIS A 63 22.74 -4.57 3.26
N LEU A 64 22.10 -5.75 3.26
CA LEU A 64 22.51 -6.87 4.13
C LEU A 64 23.90 -7.42 3.76
N LEU A 65 24.29 -7.32 2.49
CA LEU A 65 25.60 -7.81 2.01
C LEU A 65 26.66 -6.71 1.88
N SER A 66 26.24 -5.42 1.91
CA SER A 66 27.12 -4.28 1.69
C SER A 66 27.67 -3.72 3.00
N VAL A 67 28.95 -3.32 2.98
CA VAL A 67 29.58 -2.58 4.09
C VAL A 67 29.03 -1.16 4.16
N GLN A 68 28.82 -0.53 3.00
CA GLN A 68 28.25 0.81 2.91
C GLN A 68 26.74 0.72 2.62
N LYS A 69 25.94 1.18 3.58
CA LYS A 69 24.47 1.16 3.51
C LYS A 69 23.98 2.58 3.15
N THR A 70 24.02 2.91 1.86
CA THR A 70 23.67 4.24 1.35
C THR A 70 22.56 4.17 0.32
N ILE A 71 21.69 5.18 0.31
CA ILE A 71 20.67 5.40 -0.71
C ILE A 71 20.79 6.81 -1.24
N SER A 72 20.55 7.00 -2.55
CA SER A 72 20.51 8.34 -3.13
C SER A 72 19.28 9.11 -2.66
N PHE A 73 19.34 10.44 -2.63
CA PHE A 73 18.21 11.30 -2.27
C PHE A 73 16.96 11.02 -3.13
N ILE A 74 17.15 10.87 -4.45
CA ILE A 74 16.06 10.52 -5.37
C ILE A 74 15.53 9.11 -5.10
N GLY A 75 16.43 8.15 -4.85
CA GLY A 75 16.03 6.77 -4.51
C GLY A 75 15.18 6.73 -3.23
N CYS A 76 15.55 7.49 -2.22
CA CYS A 76 14.78 7.64 -0.99
C CYS A 76 13.39 8.25 -1.26
N ALA A 77 13.32 9.33 -2.07
CA ALA A 77 12.06 9.96 -2.45
C ALA A 77 11.12 8.99 -3.20
N ILE A 78 11.66 8.23 -4.16
CA ILE A 78 10.88 7.23 -4.92
C ILE A 78 10.37 6.13 -3.99
N GLN A 79 11.22 5.59 -3.12
CA GLN A 79 10.85 4.55 -2.18
C GLN A 79 9.74 5.02 -1.23
N MET A 80 9.86 6.23 -0.69
CA MET A 80 8.87 6.85 0.17
C MET A 80 7.53 7.06 -0.55
N CYS A 81 7.56 7.61 -1.78
CA CYS A 81 6.38 7.83 -2.60
C CYS A 81 5.65 6.51 -2.92
N LEU A 82 6.38 5.47 -3.31
CA LEU A 82 5.80 4.16 -3.60
C LEU A 82 5.20 3.53 -2.34
N GLY A 83 5.88 3.59 -1.20
CA GLY A 83 5.37 3.07 0.07
C GLY A 83 4.07 3.74 0.51
N LEU A 84 4.01 5.07 0.46
CA LEU A 84 2.81 5.85 0.78
C LEU A 84 1.66 5.57 -0.20
N SER A 85 1.97 5.48 -1.50
CA SER A 85 0.97 5.22 -2.53
C SER A 85 0.35 3.83 -2.39
N THR A 86 1.19 2.80 -2.30
CA THR A 86 0.72 1.41 -2.20
C THR A 86 -0.06 1.17 -0.92
N GLY A 87 0.44 1.62 0.24
CA GLY A 87 -0.26 1.48 1.52
C GLY A 87 -1.60 2.22 1.55
N SER A 88 -1.67 3.44 1.00
CA SER A 88 -2.95 4.18 0.91
C SER A 88 -3.93 3.49 -0.04
N THR A 89 -3.48 3.00 -1.18
CA THR A 89 -4.32 2.31 -2.17
C THR A 89 -4.85 0.99 -1.59
N GLU A 90 -4.03 0.24 -0.86
CA GLU A 90 -4.43 -0.98 -0.16
C GLU A 90 -5.60 -0.72 0.80
N CYS A 91 -5.50 0.30 1.65
CA CYS A 91 -6.57 0.68 2.58
C CYS A 91 -7.89 1.00 1.84
N VAL A 92 -7.82 1.75 0.73
CA VAL A 92 -9.00 2.09 -0.08
C VAL A 92 -9.61 0.84 -0.73
N LEU A 93 -8.78 -0.02 -1.34
CA LEU A 93 -9.28 -1.25 -1.97
C LEU A 93 -9.89 -2.21 -0.95
N LEU A 94 -9.32 -2.35 0.24
CA LEU A 94 -9.90 -3.15 1.31
C LEU A 94 -11.28 -2.61 1.75
N ALA A 95 -11.44 -1.28 1.80
CA ALA A 95 -12.73 -0.66 2.08
C ALA A 95 -13.76 -0.94 0.97
N VAL A 96 -13.36 -0.84 -0.29
CA VAL A 96 -14.19 -1.18 -1.45
C VAL A 96 -14.60 -2.65 -1.42
N MET A 97 -13.68 -3.56 -1.11
CA MET A 97 -13.96 -4.99 -0.96
C MET A 97 -14.93 -5.28 0.18
N ALA A 98 -14.82 -4.56 1.28
CA ALA A 98 -15.77 -4.68 2.39
C ALA A 98 -17.17 -4.18 1.99
N TYR A 99 -17.26 -3.11 1.21
CA TYR A 99 -18.52 -2.62 0.64
C TYR A 99 -19.10 -3.62 -0.39
N ASP A 100 -18.28 -4.21 -1.24
CA ASP A 100 -18.68 -5.31 -2.16
C ASP A 100 -19.34 -6.46 -1.39
N ARG A 101 -18.71 -6.90 -0.30
CA ARG A 101 -19.26 -7.94 0.57
C ARG A 101 -20.59 -7.54 1.20
N TYR A 102 -20.69 -6.30 1.69
CA TYR A 102 -21.93 -5.79 2.24
C TYR A 102 -23.07 -5.85 1.21
N LEU A 103 -22.86 -5.37 -0.01
CA LEU A 103 -23.86 -5.41 -1.06
C LEU A 103 -24.25 -6.84 -1.45
N ALA A 104 -23.29 -7.75 -1.55
CA ALA A 104 -23.55 -9.15 -1.88
C ALA A 104 -24.44 -9.86 -0.84
N ILE A 105 -24.32 -9.49 0.45
CA ILE A 105 -25.07 -10.09 1.54
C ILE A 105 -26.43 -9.40 1.73
N CYS A 106 -26.45 -8.05 1.75
CA CYS A 106 -27.63 -7.27 2.12
C CYS A 106 -28.56 -6.97 0.95
N GLN A 107 -28.05 -6.95 -0.29
CA GLN A 107 -28.83 -6.62 -1.49
C GLN A 107 -28.54 -7.57 -2.66
N PRO A 108 -28.73 -8.89 -2.49
CA PRO A 108 -28.30 -9.89 -3.49
C PRO A 108 -28.98 -9.70 -4.85
N LEU A 109 -30.26 -9.27 -4.87
CA LEU A 109 -31.01 -9.05 -6.11
C LEU A 109 -30.52 -7.83 -6.90
N ARG A 110 -29.93 -6.83 -6.23
CA ARG A 110 -29.42 -5.61 -6.87
C ARG A 110 -27.90 -5.65 -7.07
N TYR A 111 -27.23 -6.63 -6.48
CA TYR A 111 -25.77 -6.74 -6.51
C TYR A 111 -25.17 -6.65 -7.93
N PRO A 112 -25.68 -7.38 -8.96
CA PRO A 112 -25.11 -7.32 -10.31
C PRO A 112 -25.21 -5.94 -10.97
N VAL A 113 -26.20 -5.15 -10.56
CA VAL A 113 -26.41 -3.77 -11.08
C VAL A 113 -25.51 -2.79 -10.32
N LEU A 114 -25.45 -2.93 -8.99
CA LEU A 114 -24.68 -2.02 -8.13
C LEU A 114 -23.17 -2.21 -8.26
N MET A 115 -22.68 -3.45 -8.37
CA MET A 115 -21.25 -3.76 -8.57
C MET A 115 -20.97 -4.14 -10.03
N SER A 116 -21.34 -3.26 -10.94
CA SER A 116 -21.04 -3.44 -12.36
C SER A 116 -19.53 -3.39 -12.62
N HIS A 117 -19.07 -4.09 -13.67
CA HIS A 117 -17.65 -4.11 -14.07
C HIS A 117 -17.06 -2.70 -14.28
N ARG A 118 -17.87 -1.79 -14.86
CA ARG A 118 -17.45 -0.38 -15.04
C ARG A 118 -17.21 0.32 -13.71
N LEU A 119 -18.06 0.09 -12.71
CA LEU A 119 -17.88 0.67 -11.37
C LEU A 119 -16.62 0.12 -10.70
N CYS A 120 -16.36 -1.19 -10.80
CA CYS A 120 -15.14 -1.80 -10.26
C CYS A 120 -13.88 -1.18 -10.85
N LEU A 121 -13.83 -1.00 -12.18
CA LEU A 121 -12.73 -0.34 -12.88
C LEU A 121 -12.55 1.11 -12.42
N LEU A 122 -13.64 1.87 -12.29
CA LEU A 122 -13.61 3.26 -11.82
C LEU A 122 -13.10 3.35 -10.38
N LEU A 123 -13.59 2.50 -9.49
CA LEU A 123 -13.17 2.50 -8.08
C LEU A 123 -11.69 2.14 -7.93
N ALA A 124 -11.24 1.09 -8.62
CA ALA A 124 -9.82 0.71 -8.62
C ALA A 124 -8.95 1.80 -9.24
N GLY A 125 -9.30 2.30 -10.43
CA GLY A 125 -8.55 3.36 -11.11
C GLY A 125 -8.49 4.65 -10.29
N ALA A 126 -9.60 5.06 -9.69
CA ALA A 126 -9.65 6.22 -8.80
C ALA A 126 -8.75 6.02 -7.56
N ALA A 127 -8.78 4.82 -6.93
CA ALA A 127 -7.92 4.51 -5.81
C ALA A 127 -6.44 4.64 -6.18
N TRP A 128 -6.00 4.03 -7.28
CA TRP A 128 -4.62 4.12 -7.76
C TRP A 128 -4.19 5.57 -8.05
N VAL A 129 -4.99 6.32 -8.81
CA VAL A 129 -4.64 7.68 -9.23
C VAL A 129 -4.64 8.66 -8.05
N LEU A 130 -5.70 8.65 -7.23
CA LEU A 130 -5.82 9.61 -6.13
C LEU A 130 -4.77 9.35 -5.03
N CYS A 131 -4.51 8.08 -4.69
CA CYS A 131 -3.49 7.74 -3.71
C CYS A 131 -2.08 8.06 -4.21
N LEU A 132 -1.80 7.85 -5.50
CA LEU A 132 -0.52 8.24 -6.10
C LEU A 132 -0.32 9.77 -6.07
N LEU A 133 -1.32 10.54 -6.49
CA LEU A 133 -1.26 12.01 -6.47
C LEU A 133 -1.05 12.55 -5.05
N LYS A 134 -1.78 11.99 -4.07
CA LYS A 134 -1.59 12.31 -2.64
C LYS A 134 -0.15 12.01 -2.21
N SER A 135 0.37 10.83 -2.51
CA SER A 135 1.70 10.39 -2.11
C SER A 135 2.82 11.21 -2.75
N VAL A 136 2.65 11.59 -4.02
CA VAL A 136 3.57 12.51 -4.70
C VAL A 136 3.59 13.86 -3.98
N ALA A 137 2.44 14.42 -3.65
CA ALA A 137 2.35 15.69 -2.94
C ALA A 137 3.04 15.62 -1.56
N GLU A 138 2.75 14.59 -0.76
CA GLU A 138 3.37 14.38 0.55
C GLU A 138 4.89 14.21 0.44
N THR A 139 5.35 13.42 -0.53
CA THR A 139 6.78 13.22 -0.79
C THR A 139 7.46 14.52 -1.18
N VAL A 140 6.89 15.29 -2.10
CA VAL A 140 7.45 16.58 -2.54
C VAL A 140 7.53 17.58 -1.38
N ILE A 141 6.50 17.66 -0.55
CA ILE A 141 6.49 18.54 0.62
C ILE A 141 7.56 18.10 1.62
N ALA A 142 7.67 16.81 1.92
CA ALA A 142 8.67 16.28 2.84
C ALA A 142 10.11 16.50 2.33
N MET A 143 10.37 16.26 1.05
CA MET A 143 11.71 16.38 0.46
C MET A 143 12.17 17.84 0.23
N ARG A 144 11.26 18.82 0.37
CA ARG A 144 11.60 20.25 0.34
C ARG A 144 12.04 20.82 1.69
N LEU A 145 11.91 20.03 2.77
CA LEU A 145 12.34 20.47 4.09
C LEU A 145 13.87 20.61 4.14
N PRO A 146 14.41 21.59 4.89
CA PRO A 146 15.84 21.68 5.14
C PRO A 146 16.27 20.55 6.07
N PHE A 147 17.17 19.70 5.59
CA PHE A 147 17.78 18.63 6.36
C PHE A 147 19.11 19.10 6.93
N CYS A 148 19.34 18.98 8.25
CA CYS A 148 20.53 19.41 8.94
C CYS A 148 21.22 18.24 9.65
N GLY A 149 22.54 18.31 9.73
CA GLY A 149 23.34 17.37 10.50
C GLY A 149 23.66 16.06 9.77
N HIS A 150 23.67 14.97 10.51
CA HIS A 150 24.03 13.67 9.94
C HIS A 150 22.86 13.12 9.11
N HIS A 151 23.09 12.91 7.81
CA HIS A 151 22.12 12.34 6.87
C HIS A 151 22.01 10.81 7.05
N VAL A 152 21.76 10.34 8.28
CA VAL A 152 21.64 8.93 8.63
C VAL A 152 20.19 8.61 8.99
N VAL A 153 19.55 7.82 8.14
CA VAL A 153 18.22 7.28 8.42
C VAL A 153 18.38 6.03 9.28
N SER A 154 17.87 6.04 10.52
CA SER A 154 17.95 4.91 11.46
C SER A 154 16.96 3.79 11.14
N HIS A 155 16.65 3.57 9.85
CA HIS A 155 15.73 2.55 9.37
C HIS A 155 16.29 1.83 8.14
N PHE A 156 15.76 0.62 7.87
CA PHE A 156 16.14 -0.17 6.69
C PHE A 156 15.56 0.37 5.38
N SER A 157 14.64 1.33 5.46
CA SER A 157 13.90 1.93 4.34
C SER A 157 13.70 3.43 4.56
N CYS A 158 13.49 4.16 3.46
CA CYS A 158 13.08 5.56 3.52
C CYS A 158 11.58 5.66 3.81
N GLU A 159 11.25 5.73 5.09
CA GLU A 159 9.90 5.99 5.55
C GLU A 159 9.72 7.47 5.87
N ILE A 160 8.53 8.02 5.56
CA ILE A 160 8.28 9.46 5.72
C ILE A 160 8.54 9.95 7.16
N LEU A 161 8.11 9.19 8.18
CA LEU A 161 8.31 9.57 9.58
C LEU A 161 9.80 9.54 9.98
N ALA A 162 10.59 8.64 9.40
CA ALA A 162 12.03 8.58 9.64
C ALA A 162 12.75 9.76 8.96
N VAL A 163 12.31 10.14 7.76
CA VAL A 163 12.86 11.29 7.00
C VAL A 163 12.48 12.61 7.66
N LEU A 164 11.23 12.79 8.13
CA LEU A 164 10.81 14.01 8.83
C LEU A 164 11.63 14.28 10.10
N LYS A 165 12.07 13.24 10.82
CA LYS A 165 12.95 13.40 12.00
C LYS A 165 14.33 13.99 11.68
N LEU A 166 14.75 14.00 10.43
CA LEU A 166 16.01 14.61 9.98
C LEU A 166 15.85 16.08 9.60
N ALA A 167 14.62 16.58 9.50
CA ALA A 167 14.33 17.97 9.18
C ALA A 167 14.63 18.89 10.37
N CYS A 168 15.16 20.08 10.07
CA CYS A 168 15.46 21.12 11.07
C CYS A 168 14.40 22.20 11.17
N SER A 169 13.33 22.06 10.40
CA SER A 169 12.19 22.98 10.39
C SER A 169 10.98 22.31 11.05
N ASP A 170 9.95 23.11 11.29
CA ASP A 170 8.67 22.61 11.79
C ASP A 170 8.04 21.62 10.79
N THR A 171 7.77 20.40 11.25
CA THR A 171 7.18 19.32 10.48
C THR A 171 5.68 19.16 10.73
N SER A 172 5.08 20.05 11.54
CA SER A 172 3.66 19.96 11.97
C SER A 172 2.68 19.85 10.80
N VAL A 173 2.97 20.55 9.69
CA VAL A 173 2.13 20.47 8.47
C VAL A 173 2.18 19.08 7.85
N ASN A 174 3.36 18.49 7.72
CA ASN A 174 3.56 17.16 7.17
C ASN A 174 2.91 16.09 8.05
N GLU A 175 3.14 16.17 9.36
CA GLU A 175 2.54 15.26 10.34
C GLU A 175 1.01 15.40 10.35
N GLY A 176 0.49 16.62 10.23
CA GLY A 176 -0.94 16.90 10.11
C GLY A 176 -1.56 16.24 8.87
N PHE A 177 -0.92 16.35 7.70
CA PHE A 177 -1.39 15.67 6.47
C PHE A 177 -1.37 14.14 6.60
N LEU A 178 -0.32 13.57 7.20
CA LEU A 178 -0.23 12.14 7.46
C LEU A 178 -1.32 11.67 8.43
N LEU A 179 -1.54 12.43 9.51
CA LEU A 179 -2.55 12.10 10.52
C LEU A 179 -3.97 12.15 9.92
N VAL A 180 -4.29 13.21 9.17
CA VAL A 180 -5.59 13.33 8.47
C VAL A 180 -5.75 12.19 7.48
N GLY A 181 -4.72 11.86 6.69
CA GLY A 181 -4.73 10.71 5.79
C GLY A 181 -4.99 9.40 6.52
N ALA A 182 -4.32 9.15 7.64
CA ALA A 182 -4.51 7.96 8.45
C ALA A 182 -5.93 7.88 9.05
N ILE A 183 -6.45 9.00 9.59
CA ILE A 183 -7.81 9.08 10.16
C ILE A 183 -8.88 8.83 9.08
N LEU A 184 -8.68 9.31 7.87
CA LEU A 184 -9.64 9.11 6.78
C LEU A 184 -9.59 7.69 6.21
N LEU A 185 -8.41 7.08 6.11
CA LEU A 185 -8.23 5.78 5.47
C LEU A 185 -8.41 4.59 6.43
N LEU A 186 -8.01 4.72 7.70
CA LEU A 186 -8.04 3.62 8.68
C LEU A 186 -9.47 3.19 9.09
N PRO A 187 -10.44 4.12 9.34
CA PRO A 187 -11.78 3.72 9.74
C PRO A 187 -12.63 3.16 8.59
N LEU A 188 -12.27 3.40 7.33
CA LEU A 188 -13.03 2.90 6.18
C LEU A 188 -13.19 1.36 6.19
N PRO A 189 -12.13 0.55 6.33
CA PRO A 189 -12.27 -0.91 6.43
C PRO A 189 -12.93 -1.35 7.75
N LEU A 190 -12.78 -0.60 8.84
CA LEU A 190 -13.37 -0.91 10.13
C LEU A 190 -14.88 -0.66 10.15
N ALA A 191 -15.33 0.49 9.63
CA ALA A 191 -16.75 0.83 9.49
C ALA A 191 -17.48 -0.19 8.59
N ALA A 192 -16.83 -0.66 7.53
CA ALA A 192 -17.38 -1.67 6.64
C ALA A 192 -17.54 -3.05 7.32
N ARG A 193 -16.83 -3.35 8.40
CA ARG A 193 -17.01 -4.59 9.20
C ARG A 193 -18.23 -4.54 10.12
N GLU A 194 -18.65 -3.36 10.57
CA GLU A 194 -19.78 -3.20 11.51
C GLU A 194 -21.14 -3.19 10.80
N ILE A 195 -21.18 -2.85 9.52
CA ILE A 195 -22.41 -2.77 8.72
C ILE A 195 -23.19 -4.11 8.70
N PRO A 196 -22.57 -5.30 8.53
CA PRO A 196 -23.30 -6.57 8.54
C PRO A 196 -23.88 -6.97 9.91
N ARG A 197 -23.27 -6.50 11.02
CA ARG A 197 -23.69 -6.87 12.38
C ARG A 197 -24.94 -6.15 12.87
N GLY A 198 -25.17 -4.94 12.36
CA GLY A 198 -26.36 -4.15 12.72
C GLY A 198 -27.65 -4.72 12.13
N PHE A 199 -27.60 -5.38 10.98
CA PHE A 199 -28.76 -5.87 10.25
C PHE A 199 -29.23 -7.25 10.71
N SER A 200 -28.43 -8.00 11.46
CA SER A 200 -28.78 -9.32 12.02
C SER A 200 -29.57 -9.21 13.34
N ARG A 201 -29.86 -8.02 13.84
CA ARG A 201 -30.57 -7.78 15.11
C ARG A 201 -31.96 -7.12 14.96
N SER A 202 -32.44 -6.93 13.76
CA SER A 202 -33.85 -6.53 13.47
C SER A 202 -34.58 -7.66 12.66
#